data_d3bf1fd2fa230e8e19cba0e1f9010d3d
#
_entry.id   d3bf1fd2fa230e8e19cba0e1f9010d3d
#
_cell.length_a   1.000
_cell.length_b   1.000
_cell.length_c   1.000
_cell.angle_alpha   90.00
_cell.angle_beta   90.00
_cell.angle_gamma   90.00
#
_symmetry.space_group_name_H-M   'P 1'
#
loop_
_entity.id
_entity.type
_entity.pdbx_description
1 polymer ?
#
loop_
_entity_poly.entity_id
_entity_poly.type
_entity_poly.pdbx_seq_one_letter_code
_entity_poly.pdbx_strand_id
1 'polypeptide(L)'
;VTLAFATSCCLSGVVFGWPALAVALKREGAFSSKCADDDDACKSQEVALARVFTIGVLCMFGARLPVGLALDRLGARVTVVITLLGAAIGALLFAANNYAVGFALITGCANGVHVGSMHLAQLFPGKEGSVTTIFNGAHQMGSLVFLAFLGIYGSGASLPAIFRGYAACLAGFALLHGCVIQPP
;
A
#
# COMPACT_ATOMS: atom_id res chain seq x y z
N VAL A 1 5.78 -1.04 19.18
CA VAL A 1 5.20 0.21 18.69
C VAL A 1 6.00 0.73 17.50
N THR A 2 7.33 0.93 17.62
CA THR A 2 8.17 1.52 16.55
C THR A 2 8.08 0.75 15.22
N LEU A 3 8.14 -0.58 15.25
CA LEU A 3 8.02 -1.41 14.04
C LEU A 3 6.63 -1.22 13.39
N ALA A 4 5.56 -1.27 14.16
CA ALA A 4 4.20 -1.08 13.66
C ALA A 4 4.00 0.33 13.08
N PHE A 5 4.58 1.35 13.71
CA PHE A 5 4.55 2.73 13.21
C PHE A 5 5.26 2.84 11.84
N ALA A 6 6.50 2.32 11.74
CA ALA A 6 7.26 2.33 10.49
C ALA A 6 6.53 1.58 9.37
N THR A 7 5.96 0.42 9.68
CA THR A 7 5.18 -0.37 8.73
C THR A 7 3.93 0.38 8.27
N SER A 8 3.23 1.07 9.19
CA SER A 8 2.06 1.89 8.87
C SER A 8 2.43 3.07 7.95
N CYS A 9 3.55 3.75 8.20
CA CYS A 9 4.05 4.81 7.31
C CYS A 9 4.39 4.29 5.91
N CYS A 10 4.82 3.03 5.79
CA CYS A 10 5.24 2.46 4.50
C CYS A 10 4.10 1.88 3.68
N LEU A 11 2.98 1.48 4.28
CA LEU A 11 1.94 0.77 3.55
C LEU A 11 0.52 1.31 3.77
N SER A 12 0.14 1.71 4.99
CA SER A 12 -1.29 1.79 5.33
C SER A 12 -2.08 2.85 4.54
N GLY A 13 -1.49 3.96 4.18
CA GLY A 13 -2.15 5.09 3.48
C GLY A 13 -1.75 5.29 2.01
N VAL A 14 -1.08 4.33 1.39
CA VAL A 14 -0.50 4.48 0.04
C VAL A 14 -1.50 4.84 -1.05
N VAL A 15 -2.77 4.47 -0.92
CA VAL A 15 -3.82 4.77 -1.90
C VAL A 15 -3.96 6.28 -2.14
N PHE A 16 -3.76 7.09 -1.11
CA PHE A 16 -3.87 8.56 -1.20
C PHE A 16 -2.67 9.19 -1.93
N GLY A 17 -1.58 8.45 -2.12
CA GLY A 17 -0.44 8.84 -2.94
C GLY A 17 -0.63 8.62 -4.45
N TRP A 18 -1.80 8.11 -4.88
CA TRP A 18 -2.09 7.80 -6.27
C TRP A 18 -1.74 8.90 -7.27
N PRO A 19 -2.00 10.21 -7.02
CA PRO A 19 -1.67 11.26 -8.00
C PRO A 19 -0.19 11.25 -8.40
N ALA A 20 0.73 11.03 -7.46
CA ALA A 20 2.17 10.94 -7.73
C ALA A 20 2.50 9.69 -8.56
N LEU A 21 1.88 8.54 -8.23
CA LEU A 21 2.06 7.30 -8.98
C LEU A 21 1.51 7.41 -10.40
N ALA A 22 0.35 8.05 -10.59
CA ALA A 22 -0.24 8.27 -11.90
C ALA A 22 0.67 9.10 -12.83
N VAL A 23 1.38 10.10 -12.28
CA VAL A 23 2.37 10.88 -13.04
C VAL A 23 3.54 9.99 -13.47
N ALA A 24 4.06 9.13 -12.59
CA ALA A 24 5.13 8.19 -12.93
C ALA A 24 4.69 7.20 -14.02
N LEU A 25 3.47 6.63 -13.90
CA LEU A 25 2.90 5.72 -14.89
C LEU A 25 2.69 6.36 -16.26
N LYS A 26 2.24 7.62 -16.29
CA LYS A 26 2.11 8.37 -17.56
C LYS A 26 3.48 8.56 -18.22
N ARG A 27 4.51 8.91 -17.46
CA ARG A 27 5.89 9.08 -17.96
C ARG A 27 6.51 7.78 -18.44
N GLU A 28 6.21 6.66 -17.80
CA GLU A 28 6.63 5.32 -18.22
C GLU A 28 5.87 4.82 -19.47
N GLY A 29 4.82 5.54 -19.92
CA GLY A 29 4.01 5.15 -21.06
C GLY A 29 3.01 4.03 -20.76
N ALA A 30 2.64 3.81 -19.49
CA ALA A 30 1.63 2.82 -19.13
C ALA A 30 0.31 3.15 -19.83
N PHE A 31 -0.28 2.14 -20.51
CA PHE A 31 -1.50 2.29 -21.31
C PHE A 31 -1.41 3.22 -22.55
N SER A 32 -0.22 3.63 -22.96
CA SER A 32 -0.01 4.48 -24.15
C SER A 32 -0.55 3.82 -25.44
N SER A 33 -0.52 2.49 -25.53
CA SER A 33 -1.08 1.74 -26.67
C SER A 33 -2.57 1.95 -26.90
N LYS A 34 -3.28 2.59 -25.97
CA LYS A 34 -4.70 2.95 -26.11
C LYS A 34 -4.92 4.35 -26.69
N CYS A 35 -3.85 5.09 -26.94
CA CYS A 35 -3.88 6.42 -27.51
C CYS A 35 -3.84 6.32 -29.04
N ALA A 36 -4.68 7.07 -29.76
CA ALA A 36 -4.53 7.30 -31.19
C ALA A 36 -3.45 8.39 -31.39
N ASP A 37 -2.73 8.34 -32.49
CA ASP A 37 -1.51 9.12 -32.76
C ASP A 37 -1.63 10.66 -32.71
N ASP A 38 -2.80 11.24 -32.49
CA ASP A 38 -3.09 12.67 -32.68
C ASP A 38 -3.66 13.39 -31.43
N ASP A 39 -3.64 12.76 -30.24
CA ASP A 39 -4.28 13.35 -29.05
C ASP A 39 -3.21 13.73 -27.99
N ASP A 40 -2.86 15.03 -27.91
CA ASP A 40 -1.95 15.60 -26.88
C ASP A 40 -2.40 15.33 -25.44
N ALA A 41 -3.67 14.99 -25.24
CA ALA A 41 -4.25 14.55 -23.97
C ALA A 41 -5.00 13.22 -24.17
N CYS A 42 -4.28 12.10 -24.11
CA CYS A 42 -4.90 10.79 -24.29
C CYS A 42 -5.94 10.46 -23.20
N LYS A 43 -7.19 10.80 -23.46
CA LYS A 43 -8.34 10.49 -22.57
C LYS A 43 -8.45 9.01 -22.26
N SER A 44 -8.11 8.15 -23.22
CA SER A 44 -8.15 6.69 -23.03
C SER A 44 -7.15 6.20 -22.01
N GLN A 45 -5.93 6.80 -21.93
CA GLN A 45 -4.94 6.52 -20.92
C GLN A 45 -5.41 7.00 -19.53
N GLU A 46 -5.99 8.19 -19.46
CA GLU A 46 -6.51 8.73 -18.20
C GLU A 46 -7.64 7.87 -17.63
N VAL A 47 -8.57 7.44 -18.48
CA VAL A 47 -9.65 6.53 -18.08
C VAL A 47 -9.10 5.19 -17.61
N ALA A 48 -8.04 4.65 -18.25
CA ALA A 48 -7.41 3.40 -17.82
C ALA A 48 -6.75 3.55 -16.43
N LEU A 49 -6.03 4.64 -16.20
CA LEU A 49 -5.44 4.95 -14.90
C LEU A 49 -6.51 5.18 -13.82
N ALA A 50 -7.57 5.91 -14.12
CA ALA A 50 -8.70 6.12 -13.21
C ALA A 50 -9.38 4.79 -12.83
N ARG A 51 -9.50 3.83 -13.75
CA ARG A 51 -10.02 2.48 -13.46
C ARG A 51 -9.12 1.74 -12.48
N VAL A 52 -7.80 1.78 -12.66
CA VAL A 52 -6.85 1.17 -11.72
C VAL A 52 -7.03 1.75 -10.32
N PHE A 53 -7.13 3.08 -10.21
CA PHE A 53 -7.38 3.76 -8.94
C PHE A 53 -8.71 3.33 -8.31
N THR A 54 -9.79 3.34 -9.09
CA THR A 54 -11.13 2.95 -8.61
C THR A 54 -11.13 1.52 -8.07
N ILE A 55 -10.51 0.57 -8.78
CA ILE A 55 -10.37 -0.81 -8.33
C ILE A 55 -9.59 -0.86 -7.01
N GLY A 56 -8.49 -0.13 -6.89
CA GLY A 56 -7.72 -0.05 -5.66
C GLY A 56 -8.52 0.48 -4.48
N VAL A 57 -9.30 1.55 -4.68
CA VAL A 57 -10.17 2.12 -3.64
C VAL A 57 -11.26 1.14 -3.23
N LEU A 58 -11.92 0.48 -4.20
CA LEU A 58 -12.92 -0.55 -3.91
C LEU A 58 -12.33 -1.72 -3.13
N CYS A 59 -11.14 -2.19 -3.50
CA CYS A 59 -10.44 -3.24 -2.76
C CYS A 59 -10.03 -2.78 -1.36
N MET A 60 -9.60 -1.53 -1.19
CA MET A 60 -9.27 -0.97 0.11
C MET A 60 -10.48 -1.00 1.05
N PHE A 61 -11.64 -0.54 0.62
CA PHE A 61 -12.84 -0.55 1.46
C PHE A 61 -13.44 -1.95 1.60
N GLY A 62 -13.48 -2.74 0.54
CA GLY A 62 -14.00 -4.10 0.54
C GLY A 62 -13.19 -5.07 1.40
N ALA A 63 -11.88 -4.86 1.50
CA ALA A 63 -11.01 -5.69 2.33
C ALA A 63 -11.21 -5.49 3.85
N ARG A 64 -11.90 -4.45 4.28
CA ARG A 64 -12.11 -4.20 5.72
C ARG A 64 -12.83 -5.35 6.41
N LEU A 65 -13.85 -5.91 5.78
CA LEU A 65 -14.60 -7.03 6.36
C LEU A 65 -13.74 -8.30 6.49
N PRO A 66 -13.11 -8.85 5.42
CA PRO A 66 -12.27 -10.04 5.56
C PRO A 66 -11.05 -9.82 6.46
N VAL A 67 -10.47 -8.61 6.48
CA VAL A 67 -9.38 -8.26 7.39
C VAL A 67 -9.85 -8.24 8.84
N GLY A 68 -11.02 -7.67 9.14
CA GLY A 68 -11.61 -7.73 10.48
C GLY A 68 -11.83 -9.16 10.96
N LEU A 69 -12.43 -10.01 10.10
CA LEU A 69 -12.62 -11.44 10.42
C LEU A 69 -11.30 -12.19 10.62
N ALA A 70 -10.27 -11.85 9.85
CA ALA A 70 -8.93 -12.42 10.03
C ALA A 70 -8.33 -11.96 11.36
N LEU A 71 -8.49 -10.68 11.74
CA LEU A 71 -8.01 -10.15 13.00
C LEU A 71 -8.66 -10.85 14.19
N ASP A 72 -9.97 -11.06 14.15
CA ASP A 72 -10.73 -11.70 15.22
C ASP A 72 -10.36 -13.20 15.37
N ARG A 73 -10.04 -13.89 14.27
CA ARG A 73 -9.75 -15.34 14.27
C ARG A 73 -8.28 -15.68 14.42
N LEU A 74 -7.39 -14.90 13.80
CA LEU A 74 -5.96 -15.18 13.69
C LEU A 74 -5.10 -14.29 14.59
N GLY A 75 -5.70 -13.22 15.13
CA GLY A 75 -5.01 -12.21 15.89
C GLY A 75 -4.23 -11.21 15.03
N ALA A 76 -3.82 -10.11 15.67
CA ALA A 76 -3.20 -8.97 14.98
C ALA A 76 -1.88 -9.33 14.28
N ARG A 77 -1.03 -10.13 14.91
CA ARG A 77 0.28 -10.53 14.38
C ARG A 77 0.16 -11.27 13.05
N VAL A 78 -0.64 -12.33 13.01
CA VAL A 78 -0.79 -13.18 11.82
C VAL A 78 -1.46 -12.38 10.70
N THR A 79 -2.47 -11.58 11.02
CA THR A 79 -3.17 -10.72 10.05
C THR A 79 -2.21 -9.71 9.42
N VAL A 80 -1.36 -9.04 10.21
CA VAL A 80 -0.36 -8.08 9.70
C VAL A 80 0.66 -8.78 8.79
N VAL A 81 1.16 -9.95 9.19
CA VAL A 81 2.12 -10.71 8.37
C VAL A 81 1.51 -11.12 7.03
N ILE A 82 0.30 -11.68 7.03
CA ILE A 82 -0.38 -12.11 5.79
C ILE A 82 -0.63 -10.91 4.88
N THR A 83 -1.06 -9.79 5.43
CA THR A 83 -1.35 -8.59 4.63
C THR A 83 -0.07 -7.94 4.09
N LEU A 84 1.03 -7.94 4.83
CA LEU A 84 2.33 -7.49 4.33
C LEU A 84 2.84 -8.36 3.17
N LEU A 85 2.72 -9.69 3.28
CA LEU A 85 3.08 -10.61 2.20
C LEU A 85 2.17 -10.43 0.99
N GLY A 86 0.87 -10.26 1.19
CA GLY A 86 -0.09 -9.95 0.11
C GLY A 86 0.24 -8.65 -0.60
N ALA A 87 0.61 -7.60 0.14
CA ALA A 87 1.04 -6.34 -0.44
C ALA A 87 2.38 -6.47 -1.19
N ALA A 88 3.32 -7.27 -0.70
CA ALA A 88 4.58 -7.56 -1.38
C ALA A 88 4.34 -8.27 -2.73
N ILE A 89 3.45 -9.27 -2.76
CA ILE A 89 3.00 -9.92 -4.00
C ILE A 89 2.35 -8.90 -4.92
N GLY A 90 1.48 -8.04 -4.40
CA GLY A 90 0.87 -6.96 -5.16
C GLY A 90 1.89 -6.03 -5.81
N ALA A 91 2.95 -5.67 -5.07
CA ALA A 91 4.04 -4.84 -5.60
C ALA A 91 4.83 -5.56 -6.71
N LEU A 92 5.07 -6.86 -6.60
CA LEU A 92 5.71 -7.66 -7.66
C LEU A 92 4.84 -7.74 -8.91
N LEU A 93 3.52 -7.94 -8.75
CA LEU A 93 2.58 -7.94 -9.89
C LEU A 93 2.52 -6.57 -10.57
N PHE A 94 2.56 -5.50 -9.78
CA PHE A 94 2.63 -4.15 -10.31
C PHE A 94 3.93 -3.91 -11.11
N ALA A 95 5.08 -4.40 -10.61
CA ALA A 95 6.35 -4.38 -11.31
C ALA A 95 6.35 -5.20 -12.60
N ALA A 96 5.47 -6.20 -12.70
CA ALA A 96 5.25 -7.02 -13.90
C ALA A 96 4.20 -6.44 -14.84
N ASN A 97 3.90 -5.14 -14.76
CA ASN A 97 2.91 -4.41 -15.56
C ASN A 97 1.44 -4.86 -15.35
N ASN A 98 1.17 -5.66 -14.33
CA ASN A 98 -0.20 -5.99 -13.94
C ASN A 98 -0.74 -4.96 -12.93
N TYR A 99 -0.91 -3.72 -13.43
CA TYR A 99 -1.19 -2.55 -12.59
C TYR A 99 -2.48 -2.65 -11.78
N ALA A 100 -3.55 -3.17 -12.36
CA ALA A 100 -4.86 -3.23 -11.69
C ALA A 100 -4.85 -4.22 -10.53
N VAL A 101 -4.38 -5.46 -10.76
CA VAL A 101 -4.33 -6.50 -9.72
C VAL A 101 -3.28 -6.16 -8.67
N GLY A 102 -2.10 -5.69 -9.10
CA GLY A 102 -1.04 -5.27 -8.21
C GLY A 102 -1.48 -4.17 -7.26
N PHE A 103 -2.11 -3.10 -7.78
CA PHE A 103 -2.61 -1.99 -6.98
C PHE A 103 -3.75 -2.41 -6.05
N ALA A 104 -4.68 -3.25 -6.53
CA ALA A 104 -5.77 -3.80 -5.73
C ALA A 104 -5.26 -4.59 -4.52
N LEU A 105 -4.24 -5.43 -4.70
CA LEU A 105 -3.62 -6.18 -3.61
C LEU A 105 -2.88 -5.25 -2.63
N ILE A 106 -2.09 -4.29 -3.11
CA ILE A 106 -1.40 -3.35 -2.24
C ILE A 106 -2.40 -2.60 -1.36
N THR A 107 -3.44 -2.01 -1.97
CA THR A 107 -4.41 -1.17 -1.25
C THR A 107 -5.35 -1.97 -0.37
N GLY A 108 -5.79 -3.15 -0.81
CA GLY A 108 -6.60 -4.06 -0.01
C GLY A 108 -5.85 -4.55 1.23
N CYS A 109 -4.59 -4.95 1.08
CA CYS A 109 -3.74 -5.40 2.17
C CYS A 109 -3.32 -4.27 3.12
N ALA A 110 -3.24 -3.02 2.65
CA ALA A 110 -2.92 -1.86 3.48
C ALA A 110 -3.83 -1.73 4.71
N ASN A 111 -5.10 -2.12 4.59
CA ASN A 111 -6.03 -2.13 5.72
C ASN A 111 -5.61 -3.06 6.86
N GLY A 112 -5.02 -4.23 6.55
CA GLY A 112 -4.61 -5.17 7.58
C GLY A 112 -3.52 -4.60 8.49
N VAL A 113 -2.57 -3.86 7.90
CA VAL A 113 -1.55 -3.14 8.66
C VAL A 113 -2.18 -2.02 9.49
N HIS A 114 -3.10 -1.26 8.93
CA HIS A 114 -3.76 -0.16 9.64
C HIS A 114 -4.58 -0.66 10.84
N VAL A 115 -5.48 -1.61 10.61
CA VAL A 115 -6.37 -2.15 11.66
C VAL A 115 -5.55 -2.90 12.71
N GLY A 116 -4.55 -3.71 12.29
CA GLY A 116 -3.67 -4.40 13.22
C GLY A 116 -2.84 -3.44 14.09
N SER A 117 -2.43 -2.29 13.54
CA SER A 117 -1.74 -1.24 14.31
C SER A 117 -2.67 -0.55 15.31
N MET A 118 -3.94 -0.30 14.94
CA MET A 118 -4.95 0.26 15.85
C MET A 118 -5.20 -0.64 17.06
N HIS A 119 -5.15 -1.96 16.88
CA HIS A 119 -5.31 -2.92 17.98
C HIS A 119 -4.24 -2.75 19.06
N LEU A 120 -3.04 -2.27 18.71
CA LEU A 120 -2.00 -1.96 19.69
C LEU A 120 -2.38 -0.85 20.67
N ALA A 121 -3.35 0.02 20.35
CA ALA A 121 -3.82 1.06 21.26
C ALA A 121 -4.43 0.47 22.55
N GLN A 122 -5.05 -0.71 22.45
CA GLN A 122 -5.63 -1.41 23.59
C GLN A 122 -4.60 -1.87 24.63
N LEU A 123 -3.32 -1.95 24.24
CA LEU A 123 -2.23 -2.31 25.16
C LEU A 123 -1.77 -1.13 26.05
N PHE A 124 -2.36 0.06 25.89
CA PHE A 124 -2.00 1.27 26.62
C PHE A 124 -3.23 1.88 27.32
N PRO A 125 -3.71 1.26 28.41
CA PRO A 125 -4.87 1.76 29.15
C PRO A 125 -4.71 3.22 29.58
N GLY A 126 -5.73 4.05 29.28
CA GLY A 126 -5.74 5.50 29.58
C GLY A 126 -4.96 6.37 28.58
N LYS A 127 -4.32 5.77 27.55
CA LYS A 127 -3.61 6.48 26.46
C LYS A 127 -4.07 6.00 25.06
N GLU A 128 -5.16 5.25 24.99
CA GLU A 128 -5.67 4.64 23.75
C GLU A 128 -5.90 5.69 22.66
N GLY A 129 -6.49 6.84 23.02
CA GLY A 129 -6.73 7.94 22.08
C GLY A 129 -5.45 8.52 21.50
N SER A 130 -4.41 8.71 22.32
CA SER A 130 -3.12 9.22 21.86
C SER A 130 -2.43 8.23 20.92
N VAL A 131 -2.42 6.94 21.25
CA VAL A 131 -1.82 5.88 20.42
C VAL A 131 -2.56 5.76 19.09
N THR A 132 -3.90 5.77 19.11
CA THR A 132 -4.75 5.77 17.92
C THR A 132 -4.45 6.97 17.01
N THR A 133 -4.27 8.16 17.59
CA THR A 133 -3.95 9.38 16.84
C THR A 133 -2.58 9.26 16.16
N ILE A 134 -1.58 8.69 16.83
CA ILE A 134 -0.24 8.45 16.25
C ILE A 134 -0.34 7.51 15.05
N PHE A 135 -1.09 6.41 15.14
CA PHE A 135 -1.26 5.49 14.02
C PHE A 135 -2.11 6.07 12.88
N ASN A 136 -3.08 6.91 13.17
CA ASN A 136 -3.80 7.68 12.14
C ASN A 136 -2.86 8.65 11.42
N GLY A 137 -1.96 9.31 12.13
CA GLY A 137 -0.90 10.13 11.55
C GLY A 137 0.04 9.31 10.65
N ALA A 138 0.49 8.15 11.12
CA ALA A 138 1.31 7.23 10.33
C ALA A 138 0.59 6.76 9.05
N HIS A 139 -0.73 6.51 9.13
CA HIS A 139 -1.55 6.18 7.97
C HIS A 139 -1.54 7.29 6.92
N GLN A 140 -1.68 8.55 7.32
CA GLN A 140 -1.61 9.67 6.39
C GLN A 140 -0.22 9.83 5.78
N MET A 141 0.85 9.55 6.52
CA MET A 141 2.22 9.55 5.99
C MET A 141 2.45 8.51 4.90
N GLY A 142 1.69 7.40 4.89
CA GLY A 142 1.73 6.40 3.83
C GLY A 142 1.45 6.97 2.43
N SER A 143 0.73 8.08 2.33
CA SER A 143 0.50 8.78 1.05
C SER A 143 1.80 9.31 0.42
N LEU A 144 2.83 9.58 1.21
CA LEU A 144 4.12 10.10 0.74
C LEU A 144 4.98 9.03 0.06
N VAL A 145 4.66 7.75 0.22
CA VAL A 145 5.44 6.64 -0.37
C VAL A 145 5.51 6.77 -1.88
N PHE A 146 4.39 7.00 -2.55
CA PHE A 146 4.39 7.15 -4.01
C PHE A 146 4.97 8.49 -4.48
N LEU A 147 4.96 9.51 -3.63
CA LEU A 147 5.70 10.75 -3.90
C LEU A 147 7.23 10.50 -3.86
N ALA A 148 7.70 9.73 -2.88
CA ALA A 148 9.09 9.30 -2.82
C ALA A 148 9.46 8.44 -4.06
N PHE A 149 8.56 7.54 -4.49
CA PHE A 149 8.77 6.75 -5.72
C PHE A 149 8.90 7.64 -6.96
N LEU A 150 8.06 8.67 -7.07
CA LEU A 150 8.17 9.64 -8.16
C LEU A 150 9.52 10.37 -8.14
N GLY A 151 10.04 10.72 -6.96
CA GLY A 151 11.37 11.30 -6.79
C GLY A 151 12.49 10.35 -7.23
N ILE A 152 12.43 9.07 -6.79
CA ILE A 152 13.41 8.04 -7.18
C ILE A 152 13.32 7.75 -8.69
N TYR A 153 12.13 7.70 -9.26
CA TYR A 153 11.91 7.58 -10.69
C TYR A 153 12.55 8.76 -11.46
N GLY A 154 12.41 9.98 -10.93
CA GLY A 154 13.05 11.18 -11.49
C GLY A 154 14.58 11.15 -11.47
N SER A 155 15.21 10.36 -10.59
CA SER A 155 16.66 10.14 -10.57
C SER A 155 17.15 9.07 -11.55
N GLY A 156 16.27 8.49 -12.37
CA GLY A 156 16.60 7.54 -13.43
C GLY A 156 16.35 6.06 -13.08
N ALA A 157 15.80 5.74 -11.91
CA ALA A 157 15.43 4.37 -11.59
C ALA A 157 14.14 3.96 -12.36
N SER A 158 14.09 2.73 -12.87
CA SER A 158 12.90 2.23 -13.55
C SER A 158 11.78 1.92 -12.55
N LEU A 159 10.54 2.16 -12.94
CA LEU A 159 9.36 1.89 -12.08
C LEU A 159 9.29 0.43 -11.61
N PRO A 160 9.56 -0.59 -12.46
CA PRO A 160 9.63 -1.97 -12.00
C PRO A 160 10.70 -2.23 -10.93
N ALA A 161 11.86 -1.57 -11.01
CA ALA A 161 12.92 -1.72 -10.00
C ALA A 161 12.49 -1.14 -8.65
N ILE A 162 11.82 0.02 -8.64
CA ILE A 162 11.28 0.67 -7.45
C ILE A 162 10.27 -0.25 -6.77
N PHE A 163 9.32 -0.82 -7.51
CA PHE A 163 8.31 -1.72 -6.95
C PHE A 163 8.87 -3.05 -6.46
N ARG A 164 9.92 -3.60 -7.10
CA ARG A 164 10.64 -4.77 -6.57
C ARG A 164 11.34 -4.45 -5.24
N GLY A 165 11.99 -3.30 -5.14
CA GLY A 165 12.59 -2.81 -3.90
C GLY A 165 11.54 -2.64 -2.79
N TYR A 166 10.38 -2.09 -3.15
CA TYR A 166 9.26 -1.95 -2.23
C TYR A 166 8.71 -3.31 -1.76
N ALA A 167 8.57 -4.28 -2.67
CA ALA A 167 8.18 -5.64 -2.31
C ALA A 167 9.16 -6.29 -1.34
N ALA A 168 10.47 -6.14 -1.56
CA ALA A 168 11.49 -6.64 -0.64
C ALA A 168 11.40 -5.96 0.74
N CYS A 169 11.16 -4.66 0.79
CA CYS A 169 10.94 -3.92 2.04
C CYS A 169 9.72 -4.45 2.80
N LEU A 170 8.58 -4.65 2.14
CA LEU A 170 7.37 -5.20 2.74
C LEU A 170 7.57 -6.64 3.24
N ALA A 171 8.27 -7.47 2.48
CA ALA A 171 8.62 -8.82 2.90
C ALA A 171 9.55 -8.80 4.13
N GLY A 172 10.52 -7.88 4.18
CA GLY A 172 11.37 -7.66 5.35
C GLY A 172 10.55 -7.27 6.59
N PHE A 173 9.58 -6.36 6.44
CA PHE A 173 8.66 -6.04 7.54
C PHE A 173 7.81 -7.25 7.96
N ALA A 174 7.35 -8.08 7.03
CA ALA A 174 6.61 -9.30 7.36
C ALA A 174 7.45 -10.27 8.19
N LEU A 175 8.72 -10.47 7.83
CA LEU A 175 9.65 -11.30 8.60
C LEU A 175 9.89 -10.71 10.01
N LEU A 176 10.11 -9.41 10.11
CA LEU A 176 10.31 -8.75 11.42
C LEU A 176 9.07 -8.89 12.30
N HIS A 177 7.85 -8.67 11.77
CA HIS A 177 6.62 -8.92 12.52
C HIS A 177 6.43 -10.39 12.88
N GLY A 178 6.86 -11.30 12.01
CA GLY A 178 6.85 -12.74 12.25
C GLY A 178 7.83 -13.18 13.34
N CYS A 179 9.00 -12.51 13.48
CA CYS A 179 10.03 -12.85 14.48
C CYS A 179 9.79 -12.14 15.82
N VAL A 180 9.24 -10.93 15.82
CA VAL A 180 8.96 -10.19 17.06
C VAL A 180 7.77 -10.84 17.76
N ILE A 181 7.99 -11.30 18.99
CA ILE A 181 6.92 -11.83 19.85
C ILE A 181 6.02 -10.63 20.23
N GLN A 182 4.93 -10.47 19.51
CA GLN A 182 3.84 -9.63 19.98
C GLN A 182 3.05 -10.45 21.01
N PRO A 183 2.71 -9.87 22.18
CA PRO A 183 1.85 -10.58 23.12
C PRO A 183 0.53 -10.95 22.43
N PRO A 184 -0.05 -12.11 22.79
CA PRO A 184 -1.31 -12.59 22.24
C PRO A 184 -2.45 -11.62 22.50
#